data_cb8604dd719db4ecc6357eec9181af81
#
_entry.id   cb8604dd719db4ecc6357eec9181af81
#
_cell.length_a   1.000
_cell.length_b   1.000
_cell.length_c   1.000
_cell.angle_alpha   90.00
_cell.angle_beta   90.00
_cell.angle_gamma   90.00
#
_symmetry.space_group_name_H-M   'P 1'
#
loop_
_entity.id
_entity.type
_entity.pdbx_description
1 polymer ?
#
loop_
_entity_poly.entity_id
_entity_poly.type
_entity_poly.pdbx_seq_one_letter_code
_entity_poly.pdbx_strand_id
1 'polypeptide(L)'
;MLSARTLIDRDGITLADVSCAHGAGRGEDEPARTSHGLVFVRRGCFVRTVGARTCVLDPTMAYGANPGEQERIDHPHDNGDDCTWLRLDAGLAAALYGGDPRLPARSLPTTPRVDLEHRRLLAAAGRGGSDEHALVERAIGLAAAVLERDAPARVASGRPATERARRAVVEQAREALAADPAQSLPELGRRLAVSPHHLSRVFRALTGATVSRHRMRLRVRAVLERLGGGERDLARLAADAGFADQAHLCRVVRAETGTTPSALREALA
;
A
#
# COMPACT_ATOMS: atom_id res chain seq x y z
N MET A 1 -2.02 -1.86 -19.89
CA MET A 1 -3.49 -2.14 -19.98
C MET A 1 -4.01 -2.26 -18.55
N LEU A 2 -5.04 -1.50 -18.21
CA LEU A 2 -5.73 -1.57 -16.91
C LEU A 2 -6.86 -2.60 -17.00
N SER A 3 -6.95 -3.49 -16.03
CA SER A 3 -8.06 -4.43 -15.87
C SER A 3 -8.64 -4.30 -14.46
N ALA A 4 -9.96 -4.40 -14.34
CA ALA A 4 -10.65 -4.35 -13.06
C ALA A 4 -11.71 -5.46 -12.99
N ARG A 5 -11.75 -6.16 -11.87
CA ARG A 5 -12.75 -7.19 -11.56
C ARG A 5 -13.50 -6.81 -10.29
N THR A 6 -14.79 -6.58 -10.40
CA THR A 6 -15.65 -6.32 -9.24
C THR A 6 -15.83 -7.62 -8.43
N LEU A 7 -15.64 -7.52 -7.13
CA LEU A 7 -15.77 -8.62 -6.16
C LEU A 7 -16.98 -8.46 -5.26
N ILE A 8 -17.33 -7.21 -4.92
CA ILE A 8 -18.50 -6.83 -4.11
C ILE A 8 -19.11 -5.58 -4.77
N ASP A 9 -20.42 -5.52 -4.91
CA ASP A 9 -21.15 -4.31 -5.32
C ASP A 9 -22.51 -4.27 -4.61
N ARG A 10 -22.52 -3.71 -3.40
CA ARG A 10 -23.71 -3.70 -2.53
C ARG A 10 -23.62 -2.63 -1.45
N ASP A 11 -24.79 -2.12 -1.03
CA ASP A 11 -24.96 -1.24 0.14
C ASP A 11 -24.03 -0.01 0.14
N GLY A 12 -23.85 0.61 -1.02
CA GLY A 12 -22.99 1.78 -1.18
C GLY A 12 -21.48 1.46 -1.20
N ILE A 13 -21.13 0.18 -1.22
CA ILE A 13 -19.73 -0.31 -1.32
C ILE A 13 -19.52 -1.07 -2.63
N THR A 14 -18.42 -0.74 -3.33
CA THR A 14 -17.88 -1.60 -4.39
C THR A 14 -16.45 -1.95 -4.05
N LEU A 15 -16.12 -3.24 -4.00
CA LEU A 15 -14.75 -3.73 -3.91
C LEU A 15 -14.32 -4.26 -5.27
N ALA A 16 -13.27 -3.72 -5.83
CA ALA A 16 -12.72 -4.17 -7.11
C ALA A 16 -11.23 -4.52 -7.00
N ASP A 17 -10.86 -5.62 -7.62
CA ASP A 17 -9.48 -6.03 -7.84
C ASP A 17 -9.00 -5.38 -9.14
N VAL A 18 -7.93 -4.60 -9.08
CA VAL A 18 -7.42 -3.78 -10.18
C VAL A 18 -5.97 -4.17 -10.47
N SER A 19 -5.68 -4.46 -11.72
CA SER A 19 -4.32 -4.77 -12.18
C SER A 19 -3.94 -3.85 -13.34
N CYS A 20 -2.77 -3.26 -13.25
CA CYS A 20 -2.18 -2.37 -14.23
C CYS A 20 -0.91 -3.00 -14.80
N ALA A 21 -0.92 -3.30 -16.10
CA ALA A 21 0.23 -3.84 -16.81
C ALA A 21 0.95 -2.77 -17.67
N HIS A 22 0.96 -1.52 -17.22
CA HIS A 22 1.73 -0.47 -17.89
C HIS A 22 3.22 -0.63 -17.60
N GLY A 23 4.04 -0.38 -18.62
CA GLY A 23 5.49 -0.26 -18.49
C GLY A 23 5.90 1.04 -17.82
N ALA A 24 7.20 1.20 -17.57
CA ALA A 24 7.76 2.42 -17.03
C ALA A 24 7.43 3.62 -17.93
N GLY A 25 7.00 4.71 -17.32
CA GLY A 25 6.67 5.93 -18.04
C GLY A 25 5.78 6.87 -17.28
N ARG A 26 5.61 8.04 -17.88
CA ARG A 26 4.65 9.04 -17.42
C ARG A 26 3.26 8.64 -17.91
N GLY A 27 2.31 8.59 -17.00
CA GLY A 27 0.90 8.39 -17.32
C GLY A 27 0.25 9.63 -17.92
N GLU A 28 -0.92 9.44 -18.48
CA GLU A 28 -1.82 10.52 -18.88
C GLU A 28 -2.66 10.97 -17.68
N ASP A 29 -3.24 12.17 -17.78
CA ASP A 29 -4.20 12.64 -16.80
C ASP A 29 -5.49 11.80 -16.94
N GLU A 30 -5.84 11.08 -15.88
CA GLU A 30 -7.06 10.28 -15.86
C GLU A 30 -8.31 11.15 -15.74
N PRO A 31 -9.48 10.70 -16.24
CA PRO A 31 -10.75 11.39 -16.03
C PRO A 31 -11.00 11.62 -14.53
N ALA A 32 -11.67 12.74 -14.23
CA ALA A 32 -11.99 13.07 -12.85
C ALA A 32 -12.78 11.94 -12.18
N ARG A 33 -12.42 11.61 -10.95
CA ARG A 33 -13.11 10.59 -10.16
C ARG A 33 -14.58 10.97 -9.94
N THR A 34 -15.46 9.98 -9.97
CA THR A 34 -16.91 10.16 -9.80
C THR A 34 -17.40 9.73 -8.41
N SER A 35 -16.56 9.07 -7.62
CA SER A 35 -16.92 8.49 -6.32
C SER A 35 -15.79 8.66 -5.30
N HIS A 36 -16.14 8.57 -4.01
CA HIS A 36 -15.19 8.41 -2.94
C HIS A 36 -14.64 6.97 -2.93
N GLY A 37 -13.38 6.80 -2.46
CA GLY A 37 -12.84 5.47 -2.29
C GLY A 37 -11.47 5.45 -1.65
N LEU A 38 -11.09 4.27 -1.20
CA LEU A 38 -9.74 3.95 -0.73
C LEU A 38 -9.09 3.00 -1.73
N VAL A 39 -7.87 3.30 -2.11
CA VAL A 39 -7.07 2.43 -2.96
C VAL A 39 -5.93 1.85 -2.13
N PHE A 40 -5.82 0.53 -2.11
CA PHE A 40 -4.77 -0.22 -1.42
C PHE A 40 -3.80 -0.77 -2.45
N VAL A 41 -2.52 -0.45 -2.32
CA VAL A 41 -1.48 -1.03 -3.20
C VAL A 41 -1.09 -2.40 -2.66
N ARG A 42 -1.15 -3.45 -3.51
CA ARG A 42 -0.76 -4.82 -3.14
C ARG A 42 0.60 -5.22 -3.70
N ARG A 43 0.87 -4.80 -4.92
CA ARG A 43 2.12 -5.08 -5.64
C ARG A 43 2.51 -3.85 -6.47
N GLY A 44 3.79 -3.71 -6.76
CA GLY A 44 4.31 -2.62 -7.59
C GLY A 44 4.53 -1.32 -6.82
N CYS A 45 4.80 -0.28 -7.57
CA CYS A 45 5.02 1.08 -7.07
C CYS A 45 4.69 2.08 -8.17
N PHE A 46 3.99 3.13 -7.83
CA PHE A 46 3.66 4.21 -8.76
C PHE A 46 3.69 5.58 -8.07
N VAL A 47 3.78 6.63 -8.88
CA VAL A 47 3.74 8.02 -8.44
C VAL A 47 2.38 8.59 -8.80
N ARG A 48 1.60 8.97 -7.79
CA ARG A 48 0.30 9.62 -7.97
C ARG A 48 0.45 11.12 -7.84
N THR A 49 -0.08 11.86 -8.81
CA THR A 49 -0.17 13.33 -8.80
C THR A 49 -1.63 13.76 -8.85
N VAL A 50 -2.04 14.62 -7.91
CA VAL A 50 -3.35 15.29 -7.89
C VAL A 50 -3.12 16.78 -7.67
N GLY A 51 -3.39 17.60 -8.67
CA GLY A 51 -3.04 19.01 -8.66
C GLY A 51 -1.54 19.22 -8.40
N ALA A 52 -1.17 19.95 -7.37
CA ALA A 52 0.23 20.21 -6.99
C ALA A 52 0.84 19.15 -6.05
N ARG A 53 0.08 18.11 -5.69
CA ARG A 53 0.53 17.09 -4.73
C ARG A 53 0.98 15.84 -5.46
N THR A 54 2.17 15.40 -5.15
CA THR A 54 2.76 14.16 -5.68
C THR A 54 3.17 13.27 -4.51
N CYS A 55 2.88 11.98 -4.60
CA CYS A 55 3.30 10.99 -3.61
C CYS A 55 3.64 9.65 -4.27
N VAL A 56 4.65 8.97 -3.74
CA VAL A 56 4.99 7.59 -4.08
C VAL A 56 4.09 6.63 -3.29
N LEU A 57 3.49 5.69 -3.99
CA LEU A 57 2.62 4.67 -3.45
C LEU A 57 3.25 3.29 -3.68
N ASP A 58 3.44 2.57 -2.60
CA ASP A 58 4.01 1.23 -2.54
C ASP A 58 3.10 0.30 -1.71
N PRO A 59 3.34 -1.01 -1.63
CA PRO A 59 2.46 -1.94 -0.92
C PRO A 59 2.29 -1.67 0.59
N THR A 60 2.98 -0.70 1.16
CA THR A 60 2.77 -0.29 2.56
C THR A 60 1.79 0.88 2.72
N MET A 61 1.13 1.29 1.62
CA MET A 61 0.28 2.46 1.56
C MET A 61 -1.11 2.17 1.00
N ALA A 62 -2.05 3.00 1.42
CA ALA A 62 -3.32 3.25 0.77
C ALA A 62 -3.45 4.75 0.50
N TYR A 63 -4.45 5.17 -0.26
CA TYR A 63 -4.78 6.57 -0.44
C TYR A 63 -6.28 6.77 -0.62
N GLY A 64 -6.75 7.96 -0.26
CA GLY A 64 -8.11 8.39 -0.53
C GLY A 64 -8.23 9.01 -1.92
N ALA A 65 -9.35 8.74 -2.59
CA ALA A 65 -9.77 9.36 -3.83
C ALA A 65 -11.15 9.99 -3.64
N ASN A 66 -11.37 11.17 -4.20
CA ASN A 66 -12.61 11.93 -4.02
C ASN A 66 -13.21 12.35 -5.37
N PRO A 67 -14.54 12.54 -5.46
CA PRO A 67 -15.18 13.07 -6.64
C PRO A 67 -14.58 14.41 -7.07
N GLY A 68 -14.40 14.58 -8.38
CA GLY A 68 -13.81 15.78 -8.97
C GLY A 68 -12.28 15.82 -8.95
N GLU A 69 -11.60 14.89 -8.29
CA GLU A 69 -10.16 14.78 -8.36
C GLU A 69 -9.75 14.19 -9.71
N GLN A 70 -8.91 14.94 -10.44
CA GLN A 70 -8.19 14.46 -11.60
C GLN A 70 -6.81 14.02 -11.16
N GLU A 71 -6.42 12.80 -11.50
CA GLU A 71 -5.14 12.24 -11.09
C GLU A 71 -4.33 11.77 -12.29
N ARG A 72 -3.01 11.76 -12.11
CA ARG A 72 -2.07 11.12 -13.02
C ARG A 72 -1.26 10.08 -12.26
N ILE A 73 -1.13 8.91 -12.87
CA ILE A 73 -0.35 7.79 -12.34
C ILE A 73 0.87 7.57 -13.23
N ASP A 74 2.04 7.82 -12.69
CA ASP A 74 3.32 7.59 -13.36
C ASP A 74 3.94 6.30 -12.82
N HIS A 75 4.42 5.40 -13.71
CA HIS A 75 5.06 4.14 -13.31
C HIS A 75 6.58 4.27 -13.44
N PRO A 76 7.34 4.26 -12.32
CA PRO A 76 8.80 4.38 -12.37
C PRO A 76 9.50 3.09 -12.85
N HIS A 77 8.78 1.96 -12.89
CA HIS A 77 9.33 0.64 -13.21
C HIS A 77 8.40 -0.15 -14.14
N ASP A 78 8.95 -1.12 -14.90
CA ASP A 78 8.23 -1.92 -15.92
C ASP A 78 7.40 -3.09 -15.36
N ASN A 79 7.21 -3.20 -14.07
CA ASN A 79 6.59 -4.37 -13.44
C ASN A 79 5.09 -4.21 -13.14
N GLY A 80 4.47 -3.11 -13.56
CA GLY A 80 3.06 -2.81 -13.31
C GLY A 80 2.72 -2.77 -11.83
N ASP A 81 1.44 -2.70 -11.52
CA ASP A 81 0.95 -2.74 -10.14
C ASP A 81 -0.39 -3.49 -10.02
N ASP A 82 -0.66 -4.00 -8.81
CA ASP A 82 -1.94 -4.55 -8.42
C ASP A 82 -2.48 -3.77 -7.23
N CYS A 83 -3.69 -3.28 -7.38
CA CYS A 83 -4.38 -2.48 -6.38
C CYS A 83 -5.75 -3.09 -6.04
N THR A 84 -6.30 -2.67 -4.94
CA THR A 84 -7.70 -2.90 -4.62
C THR A 84 -8.38 -1.55 -4.48
N TRP A 85 -9.46 -1.35 -5.20
CA TRP A 85 -10.29 -0.17 -5.07
C TRP A 85 -11.53 -0.50 -4.23
N LEU A 86 -11.64 0.17 -3.09
CA LEU A 86 -12.80 0.15 -2.22
C LEU A 86 -13.57 1.45 -2.40
N ARG A 87 -14.57 1.45 -3.27
CA ARG A 87 -15.46 2.59 -3.51
C ARG A 87 -16.50 2.68 -2.39
N LEU A 88 -16.78 3.88 -1.96
CA LEU A 88 -17.72 4.21 -0.90
C LEU A 88 -18.72 5.26 -1.42
N ASP A 89 -19.99 5.15 -1.07
CA ASP A 89 -20.90 6.27 -1.26
C ASP A 89 -20.58 7.43 -0.32
N ALA A 90 -21.15 8.60 -0.57
CA ALA A 90 -20.84 9.80 0.21
C ALA A 90 -21.29 9.69 1.68
N GLY A 91 -22.41 9.01 1.95
CA GLY A 91 -22.92 8.81 3.31
C GLY A 91 -21.99 7.95 4.14
N LEU A 92 -21.53 6.84 3.56
CA LEU A 92 -20.60 5.94 4.23
C LEU A 92 -19.21 6.57 4.41
N ALA A 93 -18.71 7.29 3.39
CA ALA A 93 -17.45 8.02 3.50
C ALA A 93 -17.51 9.05 4.65
N ALA A 94 -18.61 9.82 4.75
CA ALA A 94 -18.82 10.76 5.84
C ALA A 94 -18.89 10.08 7.21
N ALA A 95 -19.63 8.98 7.31
CA ALA A 95 -19.75 8.22 8.56
C ALA A 95 -18.38 7.68 9.05
N LEU A 96 -17.53 7.26 8.13
CA LEU A 96 -16.20 6.74 8.44
C LEU A 96 -15.15 7.83 8.72
N TYR A 97 -15.36 9.04 8.23
CA TYR A 97 -14.38 10.12 8.35
C TYR A 97 -14.93 11.38 9.03
N GLY A 98 -15.57 11.17 10.16
CA GLY A 98 -15.94 12.27 11.07
C GLY A 98 -16.98 13.25 10.53
N GLY A 99 -17.84 12.82 9.61
CA GLY A 99 -18.91 13.63 9.01
C GLY A 99 -18.52 14.33 7.70
N ASP A 100 -17.23 14.35 7.33
CA ASP A 100 -16.77 14.86 6.03
C ASP A 100 -16.64 13.68 5.04
N PRO A 101 -17.33 13.68 3.89
CA PRO A 101 -17.19 12.63 2.89
C PRO A 101 -15.82 12.68 2.18
N ARG A 102 -15.09 13.78 2.24
CA ARG A 102 -13.80 13.93 1.59
C ARG A 102 -12.71 13.17 2.33
N LEU A 103 -12.29 12.06 1.75
CA LEU A 103 -11.21 11.24 2.28
C LEU A 103 -9.84 11.96 2.22
N PRO A 104 -8.88 11.58 3.08
CA PRO A 104 -7.57 12.21 3.11
C PRO A 104 -6.84 12.19 1.77
N ALA A 105 -6.41 13.34 1.27
CA ALA A 105 -5.71 13.47 0.00
C ALA A 105 -4.22 13.03 0.05
N ARG A 106 -3.76 12.59 1.21
CA ARG A 106 -2.38 12.09 1.44
C ARG A 106 -2.32 10.57 1.39
N SER A 107 -1.13 10.02 1.22
CA SER A 107 -0.90 8.59 1.39
C SER A 107 -1.11 8.17 2.85
N LEU A 108 -1.78 7.05 3.05
CA LEU A 108 -2.15 6.47 4.35
C LEU A 108 -1.31 5.21 4.60
N PRO A 109 -0.43 5.20 5.61
CA PRO A 109 0.36 4.01 5.91
C PRO A 109 -0.52 2.85 6.39
N THR A 110 -0.38 1.68 5.78
CA THR A 110 -1.05 0.46 6.22
C THR A 110 -0.14 -0.36 7.14
N THR A 111 -0.74 -1.00 8.15
CA THR A 111 -0.01 -1.93 9.02
C THR A 111 -0.05 -3.35 8.45
N PRO A 112 0.85 -4.25 8.89
CA PRO A 112 0.77 -5.66 8.49
C PRO A 112 -0.57 -6.31 8.84
N ARG A 113 -1.22 -5.91 9.94
CA ARG A 113 -2.55 -6.40 10.32
C ARG A 113 -3.63 -5.92 9.34
N VAL A 114 -3.63 -4.64 8.97
CA VAL A 114 -4.55 -4.08 7.96
C VAL A 114 -4.35 -4.79 6.62
N ASP A 115 -3.10 -4.99 6.19
CA ASP A 115 -2.78 -5.69 4.96
C ASP A 115 -3.27 -7.15 4.99
N LEU A 116 -3.10 -7.86 6.10
CA LEU A 116 -3.60 -9.21 6.25
C LEU A 116 -5.13 -9.29 6.16
N GLU A 117 -5.85 -8.40 6.86
CA GLU A 117 -7.31 -8.36 6.78
C GLU A 117 -7.80 -8.00 5.39
N HIS A 118 -7.11 -7.08 4.71
CA HIS A 118 -7.38 -6.75 3.32
C HIS A 118 -7.25 -7.99 2.40
N ARG A 119 -6.16 -8.74 2.51
CA ARG A 119 -5.95 -9.97 1.71
C ARG A 119 -6.97 -11.07 2.02
N ARG A 120 -7.33 -11.23 3.28
CA ARG A 120 -8.39 -12.16 3.70
C ARG A 120 -9.76 -11.76 3.14
N LEU A 121 -10.05 -10.47 3.07
CA LEU A 121 -11.27 -9.97 2.45
C LEU A 121 -11.30 -10.32 0.95
N LEU A 122 -10.21 -10.06 0.23
CA LEU A 122 -10.09 -10.40 -1.20
C LEU A 122 -10.24 -11.90 -1.44
N ALA A 123 -9.57 -12.74 -0.66
CA ALA A 123 -9.67 -14.18 -0.75
C ALA A 123 -11.11 -14.68 -0.50
N ALA A 124 -11.77 -14.14 0.52
CA ALA A 124 -13.16 -14.50 0.82
C ALA A 124 -14.13 -14.06 -0.29
N ALA A 125 -13.97 -12.85 -0.82
CA ALA A 125 -14.79 -12.34 -1.91
C ALA A 125 -14.53 -13.08 -3.24
N GLY A 126 -13.29 -13.53 -3.48
CA GLY A 126 -12.89 -14.25 -4.67
C GLY A 126 -13.39 -15.70 -4.75
N ARG A 127 -13.59 -16.37 -3.61
CA ARG A 127 -14.05 -17.77 -3.55
C ARG A 127 -15.53 -17.95 -3.91
N GLY A 128 -16.33 -16.92 -3.82
CA GLY A 128 -17.80 -17.03 -3.94
C GLY A 128 -18.44 -17.77 -2.76
N GLY A 129 -19.77 -17.70 -2.65
CA GLY A 129 -20.52 -18.39 -1.59
C GLY A 129 -20.33 -17.84 -0.17
N SER A 130 -19.53 -16.81 0.02
CA SER A 130 -19.43 -16.10 1.30
C SER A 130 -20.67 -15.25 1.54
N ASP A 131 -21.05 -15.09 2.82
CA ASP A 131 -22.10 -14.15 3.19
C ASP A 131 -21.71 -12.72 2.77
N GLU A 132 -22.46 -12.15 1.82
CA GLU A 132 -22.18 -10.81 1.28
C GLU A 132 -22.25 -9.73 2.35
N HIS A 133 -23.14 -9.84 3.35
CA HIS A 133 -23.20 -8.89 4.45
C HIS A 133 -21.94 -8.94 5.30
N ALA A 134 -21.45 -10.13 5.59
CA ALA A 134 -20.16 -10.28 6.30
C ALA A 134 -18.99 -9.72 5.51
N LEU A 135 -18.99 -9.81 4.18
CA LEU A 135 -17.97 -9.19 3.32
C LEU A 135 -18.05 -7.66 3.36
N VAL A 136 -19.26 -7.09 3.32
CA VAL A 136 -19.49 -5.63 3.43
C VAL A 136 -19.02 -5.13 4.80
N GLU A 137 -19.38 -5.78 5.90
CA GLU A 137 -18.92 -5.41 7.25
C GLU A 137 -17.39 -5.43 7.36
N ARG A 138 -16.74 -6.43 6.78
CA ARG A 138 -15.27 -6.50 6.75
C ARG A 138 -14.64 -5.40 5.92
N ALA A 139 -15.26 -5.02 4.78
CA ALA A 139 -14.80 -3.91 3.94
C ALA A 139 -14.92 -2.57 4.69
N ILE A 140 -16.02 -2.35 5.40
CA ILE A 140 -16.22 -1.18 6.29
C ILE A 140 -15.15 -1.15 7.39
N GLY A 141 -14.95 -2.28 8.08
CA GLY A 141 -13.93 -2.40 9.13
C GLY A 141 -12.51 -2.14 8.61
N LEU A 142 -12.20 -2.57 7.39
CA LEU A 142 -10.92 -2.29 6.72
C LEU A 142 -10.74 -0.79 6.45
N ALA A 143 -11.78 -0.12 5.91
CA ALA A 143 -11.77 1.32 5.66
C ALA A 143 -11.59 2.10 6.96
N ALA A 144 -12.36 1.80 8.00
CA ALA A 144 -12.25 2.40 9.32
C ALA A 144 -10.84 2.27 9.89
N ALA A 145 -10.26 1.07 9.87
CA ALA A 145 -8.92 0.81 10.39
C ALA A 145 -7.79 1.60 9.70
N VAL A 146 -7.98 2.00 8.45
CA VAL A 146 -7.04 2.87 7.73
C VAL A 146 -7.28 4.34 8.07
N LEU A 147 -8.54 4.78 8.11
CA LEU A 147 -8.92 6.17 8.34
C LEU A 147 -8.69 6.61 9.79
N GLU A 148 -8.95 5.77 10.79
CA GLU A 148 -8.65 6.03 12.20
C GLU A 148 -7.17 6.34 12.47
N ARG A 149 -6.28 5.86 11.62
CA ARG A 149 -4.84 6.12 11.72
C ARG A 149 -4.41 7.42 11.04
N ASP A 150 -5.36 8.14 10.45
CA ASP A 150 -5.13 9.46 9.87
C ASP A 150 -5.02 10.55 10.94
N ALA A 151 -4.22 10.29 11.99
CA ALA A 151 -3.84 11.33 12.92
C ALA A 151 -3.12 12.47 12.17
N PRO A 152 -3.43 13.74 12.45
CA PRO A 152 -2.81 14.87 11.77
C PRO A 152 -1.29 14.72 11.83
N ALA A 153 -0.66 14.72 10.66
CA ALA A 153 0.80 14.64 10.55
C ALA A 153 1.39 15.72 11.48
N ARG A 154 2.33 15.33 12.35
CA ARG A 154 3.06 16.29 13.19
C ARG A 154 3.50 17.44 12.31
N VAL A 155 3.06 18.65 12.67
CA VAL A 155 3.41 19.88 11.95
C VAL A 155 4.93 19.92 11.84
N ALA A 156 5.43 19.83 10.62
CA ALA A 156 6.85 19.87 10.38
C ALA A 156 7.40 21.25 10.79
N SER A 157 8.27 21.27 11.78
CA SER A 157 8.98 22.46 12.21
C SER A 157 10.19 22.67 11.29
N GLY A 158 10.07 23.55 10.30
CA GLY A 158 11.19 23.84 9.40
C GLY A 158 10.82 24.81 8.27
N ARG A 159 11.84 25.34 7.59
CA ARG A 159 11.62 26.17 6.39
C ARG A 159 10.95 25.33 5.30
N PRO A 160 9.92 25.83 4.59
CA PRO A 160 9.15 25.04 3.60
C PRO A 160 10.01 24.40 2.51
N ALA A 161 11.07 25.03 2.05
CA ALA A 161 11.99 24.47 1.06
C ALA A 161 12.77 23.25 1.59
N THR A 162 13.25 23.32 2.84
CA THR A 162 13.97 22.22 3.49
C THR A 162 13.03 21.02 3.72
N GLU A 163 11.78 21.28 4.07
CA GLU A 163 10.79 20.22 4.26
C GLU A 163 10.43 19.52 2.94
N ARG A 164 10.26 20.27 1.84
CA ARG A 164 10.06 19.69 0.50
C ARG A 164 11.23 18.81 0.09
N ALA A 165 12.47 19.28 0.30
CA ALA A 165 13.66 18.48 -0.02
C ALA A 165 13.73 17.19 0.81
N ARG A 166 13.41 17.23 2.11
CA ARG A 166 13.35 16.05 2.96
C ARG A 166 12.29 15.05 2.49
N ARG A 167 11.10 15.53 2.12
CA ARG A 167 10.03 14.68 1.58
C ARG A 167 10.47 14.03 0.27
N ALA A 168 11.07 14.78 -0.64
CA ALA A 168 11.58 14.24 -1.89
C ALA A 168 12.58 13.10 -1.66
N VAL A 169 13.53 13.25 -0.74
CA VAL A 169 14.49 12.19 -0.38
C VAL A 169 13.78 10.95 0.15
N VAL A 170 12.76 11.10 0.99
CA VAL A 170 11.99 9.95 1.54
C VAL A 170 11.18 9.26 0.45
N GLU A 171 10.51 10.00 -0.42
CA GLU A 171 9.74 9.43 -1.54
C GLU A 171 10.66 8.67 -2.52
N GLN A 172 11.80 9.24 -2.88
CA GLN A 172 12.81 8.56 -3.71
C GLN A 172 13.37 7.29 -3.02
N ALA A 173 13.58 7.33 -1.70
CA ALA A 173 14.01 6.15 -0.96
C ALA A 173 12.94 5.06 -0.96
N ARG A 174 11.67 5.41 -0.83
CA ARG A 174 10.54 4.47 -0.89
C ARG A 174 10.40 3.84 -2.27
N GLU A 175 10.49 4.64 -3.32
CA GLU A 175 10.49 4.18 -4.71
C GLU A 175 11.62 3.18 -4.95
N ALA A 176 12.86 3.53 -4.56
CA ALA A 176 14.01 2.66 -4.71
C ALA A 176 13.86 1.33 -3.96
N LEU A 177 13.29 1.37 -2.74
CA LEU A 177 13.05 0.17 -1.92
C LEU A 177 11.88 -0.67 -2.42
N ALA A 178 10.88 -0.07 -3.04
CA ALA A 178 9.78 -0.80 -3.67
C ALA A 178 10.27 -1.58 -4.90
N ALA A 179 11.22 -1.01 -5.65
CA ALA A 179 11.87 -1.69 -6.77
C ALA A 179 12.80 -2.82 -6.32
N ASP A 180 13.60 -2.56 -5.28
CA ASP A 180 14.54 -3.53 -4.73
C ASP A 180 14.64 -3.40 -3.19
N PRO A 181 13.87 -4.23 -2.45
CA PRO A 181 13.95 -4.25 -0.99
C PRO A 181 15.27 -4.80 -0.42
N ALA A 182 16.20 -5.29 -1.27
CA ALA A 182 17.49 -5.78 -0.82
C ALA A 182 18.51 -4.66 -0.60
N GLN A 183 18.33 -3.47 -1.22
CA GLN A 183 19.26 -2.35 -1.09
C GLN A 183 19.58 -2.01 0.36
N SER A 184 20.87 -1.88 0.67
CA SER A 184 21.33 -1.45 1.98
C SER A 184 21.18 0.05 2.19
N LEU A 185 21.20 0.50 3.44
CA LEU A 185 21.15 1.94 3.75
C LEU A 185 22.33 2.74 3.15
N PRO A 186 23.59 2.23 3.11
CA PRO A 186 24.69 2.90 2.40
C PRO A 186 24.47 3.00 0.88
N GLU A 187 23.93 1.96 0.23
CA GLU A 187 23.61 1.98 -1.20
C GLU A 187 22.54 3.00 -1.54
N LEU A 188 21.46 3.05 -0.75
CA LEU A 188 20.43 4.08 -0.87
C LEU A 188 21.00 5.49 -0.67
N GLY A 189 21.87 5.67 0.33
CA GLY A 189 22.52 6.96 0.56
C GLY A 189 23.33 7.42 -0.65
N ARG A 190 24.11 6.52 -1.25
CA ARG A 190 24.88 6.81 -2.48
C ARG A 190 23.97 7.15 -3.65
N ARG A 191 22.92 6.34 -3.88
CA ARG A 191 21.93 6.54 -4.96
C ARG A 191 21.25 7.91 -4.87
N LEU A 192 20.91 8.32 -3.64
CA LEU A 192 20.17 9.57 -3.38
C LEU A 192 21.08 10.77 -3.10
N ALA A 193 22.39 10.61 -3.21
CA ALA A 193 23.39 11.64 -2.91
C ALA A 193 23.26 12.24 -1.49
N VAL A 194 22.89 11.43 -0.51
CA VAL A 194 22.78 11.83 0.90
C VAL A 194 23.54 10.87 1.82
N SER A 195 23.99 11.35 2.97
CA SER A 195 24.62 10.46 3.94
C SER A 195 23.61 9.43 4.49
N PRO A 196 24.04 8.17 4.76
CA PRO A 196 23.17 7.16 5.38
C PRO A 196 22.54 7.62 6.70
N HIS A 197 23.27 8.38 7.50
CA HIS A 197 22.79 8.94 8.76
C HIS A 197 21.66 9.97 8.52
N HIS A 198 21.86 10.89 7.56
CA HIS A 198 20.83 11.87 7.18
C HIS A 198 19.58 11.16 6.68
N LEU A 199 19.73 10.19 5.76
CA LEU A 199 18.61 9.40 5.23
C LEU A 199 17.85 8.70 6.35
N SER A 200 18.54 7.98 7.24
CA SER A 200 17.90 7.27 8.37
C SER A 200 17.08 8.19 9.26
N ARG A 201 17.65 9.37 9.61
CA ARG A 201 16.99 10.35 10.46
C ARG A 201 15.75 10.94 9.81
N VAL A 202 15.86 11.37 8.55
CA VAL A 202 14.76 12.02 7.82
C VAL A 202 13.65 11.00 7.51
N PHE A 203 14.02 9.80 7.10
CA PHE A 203 13.07 8.72 6.83
C PHE A 203 12.24 8.39 8.08
N ARG A 204 12.91 8.20 9.23
CA ARG A 204 12.21 7.93 10.50
C ARG A 204 11.33 9.10 10.96
N ALA A 205 11.79 10.33 10.77
CA ALA A 205 11.03 11.53 11.18
C ALA A 205 9.73 11.68 10.38
N LEU A 206 9.75 11.37 9.06
CA LEU A 206 8.59 11.54 8.18
C LEU A 206 7.68 10.31 8.10
N THR A 207 8.22 9.09 8.25
CA THR A 207 7.45 7.85 8.11
C THR A 207 7.11 7.18 9.45
N GLY A 208 7.73 7.58 10.54
CA GLY A 208 7.63 6.92 11.84
C GLY A 208 8.34 5.56 11.92
N ALA A 209 8.97 5.09 10.84
CA ALA A 209 9.64 3.80 10.77
C ALA A 209 11.10 3.94 10.32
N THR A 210 11.96 3.00 10.70
CA THR A 210 13.31 2.94 10.15
C THR A 210 13.29 2.40 8.71
N VAL A 211 14.30 2.72 7.92
CA VAL A 211 14.50 2.15 6.57
C VAL A 211 14.49 0.62 6.61
N SER A 212 15.17 0.01 7.59
CA SER A 212 15.20 -1.45 7.74
C SER A 212 13.81 -2.05 8.03
N ARG A 213 13.00 -1.38 8.86
CA ARG A 213 11.63 -1.83 9.13
C ARG A 213 10.72 -1.70 7.90
N HIS A 214 10.87 -0.63 7.14
CA HIS A 214 10.14 -0.43 5.90
C HIS A 214 10.49 -1.51 4.87
N ARG A 215 11.78 -1.80 4.67
CA ARG A 215 12.26 -2.92 3.83
C ARG A 215 11.65 -4.26 4.24
N MET A 216 11.65 -4.55 5.53
CA MET A 216 11.08 -5.79 6.05
C MET A 216 9.58 -5.89 5.76
N ARG A 217 8.84 -4.80 5.91
CA ARG A 217 7.41 -4.75 5.56
C ARG A 217 7.17 -5.01 4.07
N LEU A 218 7.98 -4.44 3.17
CA LEU A 218 7.88 -4.71 1.73
C LEU A 218 8.13 -6.19 1.42
N ARG A 219 9.15 -6.81 2.03
CA ARG A 219 9.42 -8.25 1.87
C ARG A 219 8.28 -9.12 2.37
N VAL A 220 7.71 -8.81 3.54
CA VAL A 220 6.55 -9.55 4.09
C VAL A 220 5.36 -9.42 3.15
N ARG A 221 5.10 -8.24 2.58
CA ARG A 221 4.00 -8.06 1.63
C ARG A 221 4.18 -8.86 0.34
N ALA A 222 5.39 -8.91 -0.20
CA ALA A 222 5.71 -9.76 -1.34
C ALA A 222 5.48 -11.25 -1.02
N VAL A 223 5.83 -11.67 0.20
CA VAL A 223 5.53 -13.04 0.67
C VAL A 223 4.04 -13.30 0.75
N LEU A 224 3.26 -12.38 1.33
CA LEU A 224 1.79 -12.53 1.46
C LEU A 224 1.11 -12.60 0.09
N GLU A 225 1.57 -11.82 -0.89
CA GLU A 225 1.06 -11.85 -2.27
C GLU A 225 1.28 -13.21 -2.90
N ARG A 226 2.49 -13.76 -2.80
CA ARG A 226 2.82 -15.08 -3.34
C ARG A 226 2.10 -16.23 -2.64
N LEU A 227 1.93 -16.14 -1.32
CA LEU A 227 1.15 -17.14 -0.58
C LEU A 227 -0.33 -17.14 -1.01
N GLY A 228 -0.92 -15.94 -1.23
CA GLY A 228 -2.27 -15.81 -1.78
C GLY A 228 -2.38 -16.31 -3.22
N GLY A 229 -1.32 -16.20 -4.01
CA GLY A 229 -1.17 -16.78 -5.35
C GLY A 229 -0.90 -18.30 -5.37
N GLY A 230 -0.92 -18.97 -4.19
CA GLY A 230 -0.78 -20.42 -4.09
C GLY A 230 0.65 -20.95 -3.98
N GLU A 231 1.66 -20.10 -3.77
CA GLU A 231 3.05 -20.55 -3.59
C GLU A 231 3.18 -21.46 -2.35
N ARG A 232 3.84 -22.61 -2.55
CA ARG A 232 4.01 -23.63 -1.51
C ARG A 232 5.44 -23.81 -1.04
N ASP A 233 6.40 -23.47 -1.86
CA ASP A 233 7.83 -23.60 -1.54
C ASP A 233 8.31 -22.41 -0.68
N LEU A 234 8.27 -22.60 0.63
CA LEU A 234 8.70 -21.57 1.58
C LEU A 234 10.21 -21.33 1.56
N ALA A 235 11.03 -22.29 1.15
CA ALA A 235 12.47 -22.11 1.06
C ALA A 235 12.81 -21.22 -0.15
N ARG A 236 12.21 -21.51 -1.30
CA ARG A 236 12.31 -20.67 -2.49
C ARG A 236 11.76 -19.27 -2.23
N LEU A 237 10.60 -19.17 -1.58
CA LEU A 237 9.99 -17.89 -1.22
C LEU A 237 10.89 -17.05 -0.30
N ALA A 238 11.58 -17.70 0.64
CA ALA A 238 12.54 -17.04 1.50
C ALA A 238 13.73 -16.46 0.71
N ALA A 239 14.30 -17.26 -0.18
CA ALA A 239 15.41 -16.83 -1.03
C ALA A 239 15.02 -15.65 -1.93
N ASP A 240 13.89 -15.76 -2.64
CA ASP A 240 13.39 -14.75 -3.58
C ASP A 240 13.04 -13.43 -2.86
N ALA A 241 12.49 -13.51 -1.63
CA ALA A 241 12.12 -12.34 -0.84
C ALA A 241 13.30 -11.76 -0.02
N GLY A 242 14.50 -12.32 -0.15
CA GLY A 242 15.71 -11.83 0.49
C GLY A 242 15.81 -12.11 2.01
N PHE A 243 15.18 -13.21 2.48
CA PHE A 243 15.40 -13.74 3.82
C PHE A 243 16.62 -14.67 3.84
N ALA A 244 17.27 -14.78 4.99
CA ALA A 244 18.45 -15.64 5.13
C ALA A 244 18.13 -17.13 4.89
N ASP A 245 16.96 -17.57 5.38
CA ASP A 245 16.46 -18.94 5.27
C ASP A 245 14.95 -18.97 5.52
N GLN A 246 14.35 -20.15 5.34
CA GLN A 246 12.92 -20.38 5.61
C GLN A 246 12.54 -20.11 7.07
N ALA A 247 13.41 -20.45 8.03
CA ALA A 247 13.13 -20.24 9.45
C ALA A 247 13.08 -18.76 9.79
N HIS A 248 13.98 -17.95 9.19
CA HIS A 248 13.95 -16.49 9.30
C HIS A 248 12.65 -15.91 8.71
N LEU A 249 12.27 -16.33 7.49
CA LEU A 249 10.97 -15.93 6.90
C LEU A 249 9.82 -16.24 7.85
N CYS A 250 9.73 -17.47 8.36
CA CYS A 250 8.64 -17.90 9.26
C CYS A 250 8.57 -17.04 10.53
N ARG A 251 9.71 -16.77 11.17
CA ARG A 251 9.78 -15.92 12.36
C ARG A 251 9.30 -14.50 12.09
N VAL A 252 9.76 -13.90 10.99
CA VAL A 252 9.42 -12.52 10.63
C VAL A 252 7.95 -12.41 10.24
N VAL A 253 7.44 -13.30 9.39
CA VAL A 253 6.03 -13.30 9.00
C VAL A 253 5.14 -13.44 10.22
N ARG A 254 5.45 -14.37 11.14
CA ARG A 254 4.69 -14.54 12.38
C ARG A 254 4.76 -13.30 13.28
N ALA A 255 5.91 -12.64 13.38
CA ALA A 255 6.07 -11.42 14.17
C ALA A 255 5.25 -10.24 13.60
N GLU A 256 5.16 -10.10 12.28
CA GLU A 256 4.45 -9.00 11.62
C GLU A 256 2.94 -9.28 11.47
N THR A 257 2.52 -10.54 11.31
CA THR A 257 1.10 -10.90 11.02
C THR A 257 0.40 -11.63 12.16
N GLY A 258 1.13 -12.11 13.16
CA GLY A 258 0.62 -12.94 14.25
C GLY A 258 0.39 -14.42 13.86
N THR A 259 0.65 -14.80 12.60
CA THR A 259 0.27 -16.11 12.03
C THR A 259 1.42 -16.71 11.21
N THR A 260 1.46 -18.05 11.12
CA THR A 260 2.49 -18.75 10.35
C THR A 260 2.23 -18.69 8.83
N PRO A 261 3.27 -18.76 7.97
CA PRO A 261 3.09 -18.80 6.51
C PRO A 261 2.16 -19.92 6.03
N SER A 262 2.20 -21.09 6.65
CA SER A 262 1.31 -22.21 6.28
C SER A 262 -0.15 -21.91 6.56
N ALA A 263 -0.47 -21.37 7.74
CA ALA A 263 -1.84 -20.97 8.07
C ALA A 263 -2.31 -19.78 7.24
N LEU A 264 -1.40 -18.86 6.86
CA LEU A 264 -1.70 -17.76 5.94
C LEU A 264 -2.05 -18.27 4.55
N ARG A 265 -1.32 -19.25 4.04
CA ARG A 265 -1.61 -19.85 2.72
C ARG A 265 -3.04 -20.47 2.71
N GLU A 266 -3.42 -21.20 3.77
CA GLU A 266 -4.76 -21.76 3.87
C GLU A 266 -5.86 -20.68 3.93
N ALA A 267 -5.59 -19.59 4.62
CA ALA A 267 -6.54 -18.48 4.77
C ALA A 267 -6.65 -17.57 3.54
N LEU A 268 -5.61 -17.55 2.70
CA LEU A 268 -5.51 -16.65 1.54
C LEU A 268 -5.74 -17.38 0.18
N ALA A 269 -5.74 -18.71 0.19
CA ALA A 269 -6.00 -19.55 -0.99
C ALA A 269 -7.46 -19.50 -1.47
#